data_b118cc891b2a1b73f88480b0f4860ffa
#
_entry.id   b118cc891b2a1b73f88480b0f4860ffa
#
_cell.length_a   1.000
_cell.length_b   1.000
_cell.length_c   1.000
_cell.angle_alpha   90.00
_cell.angle_beta   90.00
_cell.angle_gamma   90.00
#
_symmetry.space_group_name_H-M   'P 1'
#
loop_
_entity.id
_entity.type
_entity.pdbx_description
1 polymer ?
#
loop_
_entity_poly.entity_id
_entity_poly.type
_entity_poly.pdbx_seq_one_letter_code
_entity_poly.pdbx_strand_id
1 'polypeptide(L)'
;MYNSVTIFKGATLLDISLIMLGAGNSSRFELPVKKQWLRIGSDPLWLFATKNLSNFYTFKEIIVVSKECKYMSKFAPNYKFVDGGKTRQDSLKNALELVSSEFVLVSDIARPCISSELFHKIIEAAAQADCVVPALKIADTAYLGENAIDREKVKLIQTPQLSRTALLKKALSSGEIYTDDSSAMRAIGASVWHILGDEMARKITFKEDLSKISALTSLISCFSTSKQTARYGAFGSISFIWVLLSFCDLASAIKISFLPKFIRLEISSSLSSFSFISFKISFSS
;
A
#
# COMPACT_ATOMS: atom_id res chain seq x y z
N MET A 1 -23.35 9.36 -4.13
CA MET A 1 -23.99 8.24 -4.83
C MET A 1 -23.33 8.08 -6.18
N TYR A 2 -22.38 7.20 -6.33
CA TYR A 2 -21.87 6.78 -7.62
C TYR A 2 -22.04 5.26 -7.70
N ASN A 3 -23.22 4.84 -8.14
CA ASN A 3 -23.46 3.49 -8.62
C ASN A 3 -23.19 3.51 -10.12
N SER A 4 -22.08 2.94 -10.53
CA SER A 4 -21.92 2.42 -11.89
C SER A 4 -21.05 1.16 -11.85
N VAL A 5 -21.70 0.08 -11.39
CA VAL A 5 -21.24 -1.26 -11.76
C VAL A 5 -21.55 -1.41 -13.24
N THR A 6 -20.57 -1.13 -14.10
CA THR A 6 -20.67 -1.51 -15.49
C THR A 6 -20.49 -3.03 -15.55
N ILE A 7 -21.61 -3.75 -15.50
CA ILE A 7 -21.65 -5.20 -15.71
C ILE A 7 -21.28 -5.42 -17.17
N PHE A 8 -20.07 -5.91 -17.43
CA PHE A 8 -19.71 -6.44 -18.74
C PHE A 8 -20.64 -7.62 -19.03
N LYS A 9 -21.59 -7.42 -19.97
CA LYS A 9 -22.46 -8.49 -20.47
C LYS A 9 -21.58 -9.56 -21.13
N GLY A 10 -21.43 -10.72 -20.50
CA GLY A 10 -20.88 -11.93 -21.08
C GLY A 10 -19.52 -12.42 -20.60
N ALA A 11 -18.82 -11.73 -19.67
CA ALA A 11 -17.63 -12.27 -19.05
C ALA A 11 -18.01 -13.14 -17.85
N THR A 12 -17.64 -14.40 -17.84
CA THR A 12 -17.71 -15.25 -16.66
C THR A 12 -16.93 -14.58 -15.52
N LEU A 13 -17.57 -14.36 -14.38
CA LEU A 13 -16.88 -13.77 -13.22
C LEU A 13 -15.77 -14.74 -12.81
N LEU A 14 -14.52 -14.27 -12.83
CA LEU A 14 -13.37 -15.09 -12.46
C LEU A 14 -13.44 -15.40 -10.96
N ASP A 15 -13.08 -16.63 -10.57
CA ASP A 15 -12.95 -17.00 -9.15
C ASP A 15 -11.57 -16.54 -8.66
N ILE A 16 -11.53 -15.41 -7.91
CA ILE A 16 -10.30 -14.72 -7.50
C ILE A 16 -10.27 -14.51 -6.00
N SER A 17 -9.16 -14.84 -5.36
CA SER A 17 -8.84 -14.42 -3.99
C SER A 17 -7.80 -13.29 -4.01
N LEU A 18 -7.86 -12.41 -3.01
CA LEU A 18 -6.93 -11.30 -2.82
C LEU A 18 -5.96 -11.61 -1.69
N ILE A 19 -4.66 -11.51 -1.95
CA ILE A 19 -3.61 -11.53 -0.93
C ILE A 19 -2.98 -10.13 -0.83
N MET A 20 -2.98 -9.57 0.39
CA MET A 20 -2.35 -8.28 0.72
C MET A 20 -1.12 -8.51 1.58
N LEU A 21 0.08 -8.32 1.01
CA LEU A 21 1.35 -8.53 1.70
C LEU A 21 1.72 -7.32 2.55
N GLY A 22 1.75 -7.51 3.88
CA GLY A 22 1.97 -6.45 4.85
C GLY A 22 2.95 -6.78 5.98
N ALA A 23 3.66 -7.91 5.94
CA ALA A 23 4.53 -8.38 7.01
C ALA A 23 5.93 -7.70 7.07
N GLY A 24 6.24 -6.78 6.14
CA GLY A 24 7.53 -6.10 6.07
C GLY A 24 7.80 -5.18 7.26
N ASN A 25 9.07 -5.09 7.68
CA ASN A 25 9.50 -4.30 8.84
C ASN A 25 9.55 -2.77 8.60
N SER A 26 9.30 -2.30 7.38
CA SER A 26 9.38 -0.87 7.00
C SER A 26 10.74 -0.20 7.26
N SER A 27 11.85 -0.95 7.27
CA SER A 27 13.18 -0.45 7.65
C SER A 27 13.66 0.73 6.82
N ARG A 28 13.34 0.76 5.51
CA ARG A 28 13.69 1.86 4.59
C ARG A 28 12.80 3.09 4.71
N PHE A 29 11.74 3.01 5.51
CA PHE A 29 10.77 4.10 5.63
C PHE A 29 11.22 5.18 6.63
N GLU A 30 12.13 4.83 7.54
CA GLU A 30 12.83 5.74 8.47
C GLU A 30 11.93 6.63 9.34
N LEU A 31 10.66 6.29 9.50
CA LEU A 31 9.76 6.95 10.42
C LEU A 31 9.51 6.05 11.65
N PRO A 32 9.19 6.63 12.82
CA PRO A 32 8.95 5.88 14.04
C PRO A 32 7.69 5.00 13.97
N VAL A 33 6.83 5.25 12.98
CA VAL A 33 5.60 4.47 12.73
C VAL A 33 5.83 3.53 11.56
N LYS A 34 5.46 2.26 11.72
CA LYS A 34 5.44 1.32 10.59
C LYS A 34 4.43 1.79 9.55
N LYS A 35 4.80 1.73 8.26
CA LYS A 35 3.98 2.30 7.18
C LYS A 35 2.56 1.72 7.08
N GLN A 36 2.36 0.45 7.48
CA GLN A 36 1.02 -0.15 7.49
C GLN A 36 0.02 0.60 8.40
N TRP A 37 0.53 1.36 9.39
CA TRP A 37 -0.27 2.13 10.33
C TRP A 37 -0.38 3.62 10.00
N LEU A 38 0.24 4.08 8.91
CA LEU A 38 -0.06 5.41 8.37
C LEU A 38 -1.56 5.53 8.13
N ARG A 39 -2.10 6.73 8.31
CA ARG A 39 -3.53 6.96 8.13
C ARG A 39 -3.82 7.61 6.79
N ILE A 40 -4.86 7.12 6.12
CA ILE A 40 -5.51 7.76 4.99
C ILE A 40 -6.97 7.96 5.38
N GLY A 41 -7.34 9.19 5.71
CA GLY A 41 -8.63 9.46 6.36
C GLY A 41 -8.75 8.69 7.67
N SER A 42 -9.85 7.97 7.84
CA SER A 42 -10.12 7.16 9.04
C SER A 42 -9.40 5.81 9.06
N ASP A 43 -8.91 5.33 7.92
CA ASP A 43 -8.37 3.99 7.79
C ASP A 43 -6.84 3.95 7.90
N PRO A 44 -6.24 2.92 8.52
CA PRO A 44 -4.82 2.66 8.38
C PRO A 44 -4.51 2.24 6.94
N LEU A 45 -3.27 2.53 6.48
CA LEU A 45 -2.82 2.30 5.10
C LEU A 45 -3.16 0.90 4.57
N TRP A 46 -2.92 -0.14 5.39
CA TRP A 46 -3.19 -1.51 4.98
C TRP A 46 -4.67 -1.75 4.68
N LEU A 47 -5.56 -1.18 5.51
CA LEU A 47 -7.00 -1.33 5.34
C LEU A 47 -7.51 -0.52 4.15
N PHE A 48 -7.00 0.70 4.00
CA PHE A 48 -7.32 1.56 2.86
C PHE A 48 -6.94 0.87 1.54
N ALA A 49 -5.70 0.36 1.43
CA ALA A 49 -5.24 -0.34 0.24
C ALA A 49 -6.08 -1.59 -0.08
N THR A 50 -6.47 -2.34 0.97
CA THR A 50 -7.31 -3.53 0.80
C THR A 50 -8.72 -3.16 0.35
N LYS A 51 -9.35 -2.16 1.00
CA LYS A 51 -10.68 -1.66 0.63
C LYS A 51 -10.70 -1.11 -0.80
N ASN A 52 -9.65 -0.41 -1.22
CA ASN A 52 -9.56 0.13 -2.57
C ASN A 52 -9.72 -0.98 -3.62
N LEU A 53 -8.98 -2.09 -3.49
CA LEU A 53 -9.12 -3.24 -4.40
C LEU A 53 -10.46 -3.95 -4.24
N SER A 54 -10.97 -4.08 -3.01
CA SER A 54 -12.27 -4.73 -2.75
C SER A 54 -13.46 -3.93 -3.30
N ASN A 55 -13.30 -2.62 -3.54
CA ASN A 55 -14.31 -1.82 -4.20
C ASN A 55 -14.44 -2.11 -5.71
N PHE A 56 -13.41 -2.70 -6.32
CA PHE A 56 -13.41 -3.02 -7.75
C PHE A 56 -13.93 -4.43 -8.04
N TYR A 57 -13.86 -5.34 -7.06
CA TYR A 57 -14.18 -6.74 -7.26
C TYR A 57 -14.64 -7.44 -5.98
N THR A 58 -15.57 -8.40 -6.13
CA THR A 58 -15.98 -9.28 -5.04
C THR A 58 -15.06 -10.50 -5.00
N PHE A 59 -14.05 -10.45 -4.14
CA PHE A 59 -13.09 -11.56 -3.97
C PHE A 59 -13.70 -12.70 -3.16
N LYS A 60 -13.35 -13.93 -3.51
CA LYS A 60 -13.75 -15.14 -2.76
C LYS A 60 -13.18 -15.14 -1.36
N GLU A 61 -11.89 -14.84 -1.23
CA GLU A 61 -11.23 -14.59 0.05
C GLU A 61 -10.39 -13.33 -0.03
N ILE A 62 -10.32 -12.60 1.08
CA ILE A 62 -9.37 -11.50 1.29
C ILE A 62 -8.45 -11.92 2.42
N ILE A 63 -7.16 -12.08 2.11
CA ILE A 63 -6.14 -12.57 3.02
C ILE A 63 -5.09 -11.48 3.24
N VAL A 64 -4.92 -11.07 4.48
CA VAL A 64 -3.92 -10.05 4.87
C VAL A 64 -2.77 -10.74 5.59
N VAL A 65 -1.55 -10.58 5.06
CA VAL A 65 -0.34 -11.14 5.65
C VAL A 65 0.33 -10.08 6.52
N SER A 66 0.48 -10.35 7.81
CA SER A 66 1.05 -9.39 8.76
C SER A 66 1.76 -10.11 9.91
N LYS A 67 2.59 -9.38 10.65
CA LYS A 67 3.10 -9.78 11.98
C LYS A 67 2.17 -9.34 13.12
N GLU A 68 1.08 -8.64 12.81
CA GLU A 68 0.17 -8.02 13.77
C GLU A 68 -1.29 -8.46 13.52
N CYS A 69 -1.47 -9.72 13.07
CA CYS A 69 -2.75 -10.30 12.65
C CYS A 69 -3.86 -10.10 13.70
N LYS A 70 -3.59 -10.42 14.97
CA LYS A 70 -4.54 -10.28 16.08
C LYS A 70 -5.02 -8.84 16.28
N TYR A 71 -4.18 -7.86 15.97
CA TYR A 71 -4.57 -6.45 16.11
C TYR A 71 -5.33 -5.97 14.88
N MET A 72 -4.86 -6.33 13.68
CA MET A 72 -5.49 -5.97 12.41
C MET A 72 -6.89 -6.57 12.26
N SER A 73 -7.12 -7.79 12.74
CA SER A 73 -8.43 -8.45 12.66
C SER A 73 -9.56 -7.70 13.38
N LYS A 74 -9.23 -6.83 14.33
CA LYS A 74 -10.23 -5.97 15.00
C LYS A 74 -10.81 -4.89 14.08
N PHE A 75 -10.11 -4.52 13.01
CA PHE A 75 -10.56 -3.51 12.04
C PHE A 75 -11.38 -4.12 10.89
N ALA A 76 -11.11 -5.38 10.57
CA ALA A 76 -11.77 -6.10 9.47
C ALA A 76 -11.96 -7.59 9.83
N PRO A 77 -12.94 -7.92 10.67
CA PRO A 77 -13.15 -9.29 11.16
C PRO A 77 -13.53 -10.29 10.06
N ASN A 78 -14.01 -9.78 8.93
CA ASN A 78 -14.39 -10.60 7.77
C ASN A 78 -13.22 -11.00 6.87
N TYR A 79 -12.00 -10.45 7.10
CA TYR A 79 -10.82 -10.83 6.35
C TYR A 79 -10.11 -11.99 7.05
N LYS A 80 -9.42 -12.80 6.26
CA LYS A 80 -8.50 -13.81 6.79
C LYS A 80 -7.15 -13.16 7.08
N PHE A 81 -6.52 -13.54 8.17
CA PHE A 81 -5.21 -13.04 8.56
C PHE A 81 -4.25 -14.20 8.75
N VAL A 82 -3.01 -14.03 8.25
CA VAL A 82 -1.97 -15.04 8.39
C VAL A 82 -0.63 -14.38 8.71
N ASP A 83 0.15 -15.03 9.55
CA ASP A 83 1.46 -14.52 9.93
C ASP A 83 2.44 -14.55 8.76
N GLY A 84 3.22 -13.46 8.64
CA GLY A 84 4.29 -13.38 7.66
C GLY A 84 5.45 -14.33 8.00
N GLY A 85 6.06 -14.87 6.96
CA GLY A 85 7.27 -15.69 7.06
C GLY A 85 8.55 -14.86 7.18
N LYS A 86 9.71 -15.54 7.07
CA LYS A 86 11.04 -14.90 7.11
C LYS A 86 11.26 -14.01 5.88
N THR A 87 10.78 -14.43 4.73
CA THR A 87 10.89 -13.72 3.45
C THR A 87 9.52 -13.29 2.92
N ARG A 88 9.50 -12.46 1.84
CA ARG A 88 8.27 -12.15 1.11
C ARG A 88 7.63 -13.43 0.56
N GLN A 89 8.46 -14.33 0.03
CA GLN A 89 8.02 -15.60 -0.54
C GLN A 89 7.39 -16.51 0.51
N ASP A 90 8.00 -16.64 1.69
CA ASP A 90 7.42 -17.45 2.79
C ASP A 90 6.09 -16.84 3.24
N SER A 91 6.00 -15.53 3.31
CA SER A 91 4.76 -14.81 3.62
C SER A 91 3.65 -15.12 2.60
N LEU A 92 4.00 -15.16 1.31
CA LEU A 92 3.08 -15.51 0.24
C LEU A 92 2.67 -16.98 0.32
N LYS A 93 3.59 -17.90 0.58
CA LYS A 93 3.29 -19.34 0.77
C LYS A 93 2.27 -19.54 1.88
N ASN A 94 2.48 -18.91 3.05
CA ASN A 94 1.54 -19.01 4.16
C ASN A 94 0.12 -18.55 3.77
N ALA A 95 0.01 -17.47 2.98
CA ALA A 95 -1.28 -16.97 2.52
C ALA A 95 -1.94 -17.90 1.50
N LEU A 96 -1.16 -18.49 0.59
CA LEU A 96 -1.67 -19.37 -0.44
C LEU A 96 -2.32 -20.65 0.12
N GLU A 97 -1.97 -21.08 1.32
CA GLU A 97 -2.64 -22.19 1.99
C GLU A 97 -4.13 -21.91 2.28
N LEU A 98 -4.49 -20.62 2.41
CA LEU A 98 -5.87 -20.19 2.65
C LEU A 98 -6.67 -19.90 1.38
N VAL A 99 -6.03 -19.99 0.20
CA VAL A 99 -6.62 -19.69 -1.10
C VAL A 99 -7.26 -20.92 -1.70
N SER A 100 -8.55 -20.81 -2.04
CA SER A 100 -9.34 -21.87 -2.70
C SER A 100 -9.81 -21.50 -4.11
N SER A 101 -9.58 -20.27 -4.57
CA SER A 101 -9.98 -19.77 -5.88
C SER A 101 -9.05 -20.23 -7.00
N GLU A 102 -9.56 -20.18 -8.24
CA GLU A 102 -8.79 -20.50 -9.46
C GLU A 102 -7.62 -19.53 -9.65
N PHE A 103 -7.87 -18.23 -9.42
CA PHE A 103 -6.87 -17.18 -9.53
C PHE A 103 -6.60 -16.54 -8.17
N VAL A 104 -5.40 -16.01 -8.02
CA VAL A 104 -5.01 -15.19 -6.88
C VAL A 104 -4.40 -13.87 -7.36
N LEU A 105 -4.92 -12.78 -6.81
CA LEU A 105 -4.38 -11.43 -6.99
C LEU A 105 -3.50 -11.09 -5.79
N VAL A 106 -2.20 -10.91 -6.02
CA VAL A 106 -1.22 -10.60 -4.96
C VAL A 106 -0.83 -9.13 -5.04
N SER A 107 -1.04 -8.39 -3.97
CA SER A 107 -0.65 -6.98 -3.88
C SER A 107 0.09 -6.65 -2.59
N ASP A 108 0.80 -5.53 -2.60
CA ASP A 108 1.44 -4.96 -1.41
C ASP A 108 0.51 -3.93 -0.75
N ILE A 109 0.36 -3.97 0.58
CA ILE A 109 -0.35 -2.91 1.33
C ILE A 109 0.26 -1.52 1.12
N ALA A 110 1.51 -1.47 0.68
CA ALA A 110 2.24 -0.24 0.40
C ALA A 110 1.94 0.38 -0.98
N ARG A 111 0.93 -0.15 -1.70
CA ARG A 111 0.42 0.42 -2.96
C ARG A 111 -1.06 0.80 -2.80
N PRO A 112 -1.36 1.89 -2.10
CA PRO A 112 -2.74 2.24 -1.78
C PRO A 112 -3.54 2.79 -2.97
N CYS A 113 -2.87 3.33 -3.99
CA CYS A 113 -3.50 4.05 -5.09
C CYS A 113 -3.54 3.23 -6.38
N ILE A 114 -3.97 1.96 -6.29
CA ILE A 114 -4.26 1.17 -7.49
C ILE A 114 -5.51 1.77 -8.15
N SER A 115 -5.41 2.12 -9.44
CA SER A 115 -6.55 2.62 -10.19
C SER A 115 -7.50 1.50 -10.62
N SER A 116 -8.78 1.83 -10.77
CA SER A 116 -9.78 0.92 -11.33
C SER A 116 -9.39 0.48 -12.75
N GLU A 117 -8.81 1.39 -13.54
CA GLU A 117 -8.35 1.10 -14.89
C GLU A 117 -7.26 0.02 -14.92
N LEU A 118 -6.23 0.16 -14.07
CA LEU A 118 -5.18 -0.86 -13.97
C LEU A 118 -5.76 -2.20 -13.52
N PHE A 119 -6.66 -2.18 -12.52
CA PHE A 119 -7.30 -3.39 -12.04
C PHE A 119 -8.06 -4.12 -13.16
N HIS A 120 -8.90 -3.42 -13.93
CA HIS A 120 -9.65 -4.03 -15.02
C HIS A 120 -8.75 -4.56 -16.12
N LYS A 121 -7.68 -3.85 -16.51
CA LYS A 121 -6.68 -4.37 -17.45
C LYS A 121 -6.05 -5.69 -17.01
N ILE A 122 -5.79 -5.85 -15.69
CA ILE A 122 -5.27 -7.11 -15.13
C ILE A 122 -6.29 -8.23 -15.32
N ILE A 123 -7.57 -7.98 -14.99
CA ILE A 123 -8.63 -8.99 -15.08
C ILE A 123 -8.90 -9.38 -16.54
N GLU A 124 -8.96 -8.41 -17.45
CA GLU A 124 -9.18 -8.66 -18.89
C GLU A 124 -8.06 -9.50 -19.50
N ALA A 125 -6.82 -9.28 -19.06
CA ALA A 125 -5.67 -10.03 -19.53
C ALA A 125 -5.56 -11.46 -18.96
N ALA A 126 -6.37 -11.83 -17.96
CA ALA A 126 -6.33 -13.15 -17.32
C ALA A 126 -6.57 -14.34 -18.28
N ALA A 127 -7.31 -14.11 -19.36
CA ALA A 127 -7.54 -15.12 -20.39
C ALA A 127 -6.32 -15.39 -21.29
N GLN A 128 -5.32 -14.52 -21.26
CA GLN A 128 -4.18 -14.55 -22.20
C GLN A 128 -2.95 -15.25 -21.61
N ALA A 129 -2.85 -15.40 -20.29
CA ALA A 129 -1.68 -15.97 -19.66
C ALA A 129 -1.98 -16.56 -18.28
N ASP A 130 -1.05 -17.38 -17.79
CA ASP A 130 -1.10 -17.95 -16.43
C ASP A 130 -0.76 -16.92 -15.35
N CYS A 131 -0.02 -15.85 -15.73
CA CYS A 131 0.33 -14.76 -14.85
C CYS A 131 0.26 -13.43 -15.61
N VAL A 132 -0.44 -12.44 -15.04
CA VAL A 132 -0.56 -11.08 -15.57
C VAL A 132 0.15 -10.10 -14.64
N VAL A 133 1.04 -9.28 -15.20
CA VAL A 133 1.97 -8.43 -14.45
C VAL A 133 2.00 -7.01 -15.01
N PRO A 134 1.64 -6.00 -14.22
CA PRO A 134 1.86 -4.62 -14.60
C PRO A 134 3.35 -4.27 -14.60
N ALA A 135 3.78 -3.56 -15.64
CA ALA A 135 5.16 -3.11 -15.76
C ALA A 135 5.24 -1.70 -16.34
N LEU A 136 6.11 -0.89 -15.77
CA LEU A 136 6.45 0.42 -16.29
C LEU A 136 7.77 0.36 -17.08
N LYS A 137 7.89 1.18 -18.10
CA LYS A 137 9.15 1.47 -18.79
C LYS A 137 9.97 2.46 -17.98
N ILE A 138 11.27 2.51 -18.23
CA ILE A 138 12.15 3.51 -17.66
C ILE A 138 12.37 4.63 -18.68
N ALA A 139 12.13 5.87 -18.27
CA ALA A 139 12.39 7.04 -19.10
C ALA A 139 13.87 7.47 -19.05
N ASP A 140 14.48 7.36 -17.88
CA ASP A 140 15.85 7.79 -17.63
C ASP A 140 16.88 6.74 -18.08
N THR A 141 18.14 7.17 -18.23
CA THR A 141 19.26 6.25 -18.45
C THR A 141 19.46 5.38 -17.22
N ALA A 142 19.51 4.05 -17.43
CA ALA A 142 19.71 3.10 -16.36
C ALA A 142 21.12 2.51 -16.36
N TYR A 143 21.68 2.34 -15.18
CA TYR A 143 22.98 1.73 -14.96
C TYR A 143 22.86 0.45 -14.12
N LEU A 144 23.64 -0.57 -14.47
CA LEU A 144 23.90 -1.72 -13.62
C LEU A 144 25.35 -1.61 -13.11
N GLY A 145 25.52 -1.21 -11.87
CA GLY A 145 26.82 -0.73 -11.37
C GLY A 145 27.27 0.50 -12.14
N GLU A 146 28.43 0.46 -12.78
CA GLU A 146 28.99 1.55 -13.59
C GLU A 146 28.66 1.45 -15.09
N ASN A 147 27.97 0.40 -15.51
CA ASN A 147 27.66 0.17 -16.92
C ASN A 147 26.25 0.65 -17.26
N ALA A 148 26.16 1.50 -18.29
CA ALA A 148 24.86 1.85 -18.85
C ALA A 148 24.21 0.61 -19.49
N ILE A 149 22.92 0.41 -19.22
CA ILE A 149 22.15 -0.68 -19.78
C ILE A 149 21.07 -0.15 -20.75
N ASP A 150 20.67 -1.01 -21.69
CA ASP A 150 19.60 -0.69 -22.62
C ASP A 150 18.27 -0.58 -21.85
N ARG A 151 17.82 0.65 -21.60
CA ARG A 151 16.59 0.94 -20.84
C ARG A 151 15.33 0.35 -21.49
N GLU A 152 15.32 0.15 -22.81
CA GLU A 152 14.16 -0.43 -23.49
C GLU A 152 13.93 -1.91 -23.10
N LYS A 153 14.95 -2.58 -22.60
CA LYS A 153 14.88 -3.96 -22.07
C LYS A 153 14.54 -4.02 -20.59
N VAL A 154 14.56 -2.88 -19.88
CA VAL A 154 14.28 -2.82 -18.45
C VAL A 154 12.80 -2.54 -18.20
N LYS A 155 12.23 -3.30 -17.29
CA LYS A 155 10.84 -3.16 -16.85
C LYS A 155 10.79 -3.00 -15.33
N LEU A 156 10.06 -1.99 -14.85
CA LEU A 156 9.75 -1.86 -13.43
C LEU A 156 8.49 -2.63 -13.11
N ILE A 157 8.66 -3.79 -12.51
CA ILE A 157 7.56 -4.70 -12.18
C ILE A 157 6.75 -4.16 -11.01
N GLN A 158 5.44 -4.13 -11.18
CA GLN A 158 4.50 -3.67 -10.15
C GLN A 158 3.63 -4.83 -9.63
N THR A 159 2.94 -4.57 -8.53
CA THR A 159 1.78 -5.33 -8.06
C THR A 159 0.54 -4.40 -8.12
N PRO A 160 -0.67 -4.95 -8.25
CA PRO A 160 -1.08 -6.36 -8.13
C PRO A 160 -0.60 -7.23 -9.28
N GLN A 161 -0.27 -8.52 -8.97
CA GLN A 161 -0.03 -9.55 -9.98
C GLN A 161 -1.13 -10.61 -9.85
N LEU A 162 -1.74 -10.98 -10.97
CA LEU A 162 -2.76 -12.01 -11.02
C LEU A 162 -2.13 -13.30 -11.55
N SER A 163 -2.30 -14.40 -10.83
CA SER A 163 -1.73 -15.70 -11.21
C SER A 163 -2.75 -16.83 -11.05
N ARG A 164 -2.63 -17.88 -11.87
CA ARG A 164 -3.33 -19.14 -11.59
C ARG A 164 -2.80 -19.73 -10.29
N THR A 165 -3.68 -19.92 -9.31
CA THR A 165 -3.33 -20.33 -7.95
C THR A 165 -2.52 -21.62 -7.92
N ALA A 166 -2.96 -22.65 -8.65
CA ALA A 166 -2.27 -23.94 -8.67
C ALA A 166 -0.85 -23.85 -9.21
N LEU A 167 -0.63 -23.06 -10.27
CA LEU A 167 0.70 -22.85 -10.86
C LEU A 167 1.60 -22.04 -9.93
N LEU A 168 1.08 -21.00 -9.28
CA LEU A 168 1.86 -20.21 -8.33
C LEU A 168 2.28 -21.05 -7.11
N LYS A 169 1.38 -21.88 -6.56
CA LYS A 169 1.73 -22.83 -5.50
C LYS A 169 2.86 -23.77 -5.94
N LYS A 170 2.76 -24.34 -7.16
CA LYS A 170 3.80 -25.19 -7.74
C LYS A 170 5.12 -24.46 -7.92
N ALA A 171 5.10 -23.23 -8.45
CA ALA A 171 6.31 -22.43 -8.66
C ALA A 171 7.06 -22.17 -7.36
N LEU A 172 6.33 -21.81 -6.32
CA LEU A 172 6.91 -21.50 -5.01
C LEU A 172 7.37 -22.75 -4.22
N SER A 173 6.94 -23.95 -4.61
CA SER A 173 7.39 -25.20 -3.96
C SER A 173 8.78 -25.66 -4.40
N SER A 174 9.38 -25.04 -5.42
CA SER A 174 10.70 -25.43 -5.98
C SER A 174 11.87 -25.28 -4.99
N GLY A 175 11.71 -24.53 -3.92
CA GLY A 175 12.79 -24.20 -2.98
C GLY A 175 13.65 -23.00 -3.38
N GLU A 176 13.57 -22.57 -4.63
CA GLU A 176 14.25 -21.38 -5.14
C GLU A 176 13.65 -20.08 -4.59
N ILE A 177 14.48 -19.04 -4.47
CA ILE A 177 14.05 -17.73 -3.97
C ILE A 177 13.85 -16.78 -5.16
N TYR A 178 12.64 -16.27 -5.29
CA TYR A 178 12.25 -15.32 -6.32
C TYR A 178 11.94 -13.96 -5.71
N THR A 179 12.20 -12.89 -6.46
CA THR A 179 11.93 -11.52 -6.03
C THR A 179 10.46 -11.13 -6.15
N ASP A 180 9.74 -11.76 -7.08
CA ASP A 180 8.31 -11.54 -7.35
C ASP A 180 7.64 -12.81 -7.89
N ASP A 181 6.32 -12.77 -8.00
CA ASP A 181 5.50 -13.92 -8.38
C ASP A 181 5.72 -14.29 -9.85
N SER A 182 5.91 -13.30 -10.72
CA SER A 182 6.11 -13.52 -12.15
C SER A 182 7.43 -14.25 -12.44
N SER A 183 8.48 -13.97 -11.68
CA SER A 183 9.76 -14.67 -11.79
C SER A 183 9.60 -16.15 -11.43
N ALA A 184 8.86 -16.46 -10.37
CA ALA A 184 8.57 -17.83 -9.97
C ALA A 184 7.76 -18.56 -11.05
N MET A 185 6.73 -17.91 -11.61
CA MET A 185 5.91 -18.47 -12.69
C MET A 185 6.72 -18.77 -13.95
N ARG A 186 7.62 -17.87 -14.35
CA ARG A 186 8.55 -18.12 -15.49
C ARG A 186 9.44 -19.32 -15.26
N ALA A 187 9.94 -19.49 -14.04
CA ALA A 187 10.88 -20.60 -13.74
C ALA A 187 10.26 -21.98 -13.94
N ILE A 188 8.93 -22.09 -13.85
CA ILE A 188 8.22 -23.35 -14.14
C ILE A 188 7.68 -23.44 -15.58
N GLY A 189 8.04 -22.47 -16.46
CA GLY A 189 7.58 -22.43 -17.85
C GLY A 189 6.14 -21.90 -18.04
N ALA A 190 5.54 -21.31 -17.00
CA ALA A 190 4.20 -20.71 -17.12
C ALA A 190 4.24 -19.44 -17.99
N SER A 191 3.15 -19.18 -18.69
CA SER A 191 3.02 -17.98 -19.52
C SER A 191 2.84 -16.74 -18.68
N VAL A 192 3.68 -15.70 -18.94
CA VAL A 192 3.65 -14.43 -18.20
C VAL A 192 3.39 -13.29 -19.19
N TRP A 193 2.28 -12.60 -19.00
CA TRP A 193 1.88 -11.45 -19.81
C TRP A 193 2.12 -10.14 -19.07
N HIS A 194 2.89 -9.23 -19.71
CA HIS A 194 3.11 -7.89 -19.17
C HIS A 194 2.11 -6.92 -19.79
N ILE A 195 1.37 -6.24 -18.93
CA ILE A 195 0.52 -5.11 -19.29
C ILE A 195 1.21 -3.79 -18.89
N LEU A 196 0.76 -2.68 -19.49
CA LEU A 196 1.21 -1.37 -19.07
C LEU A 196 0.78 -1.11 -17.62
N GLY A 197 1.75 -0.77 -16.78
CA GLY A 197 1.53 -0.40 -15.39
C GLY A 197 0.97 1.01 -15.22
N ASP A 198 0.88 1.45 -13.97
CA ASP A 198 0.33 2.75 -13.60
C ASP A 198 1.29 3.45 -12.62
N GLU A 199 1.68 4.69 -12.94
CA GLU A 199 2.53 5.51 -12.05
C GLU A 199 1.86 5.76 -10.69
N MET A 200 0.52 5.81 -10.64
CA MET A 200 -0.22 5.93 -9.39
C MET A 200 -0.11 4.69 -8.50
N ALA A 201 0.14 3.51 -9.09
CA ALA A 201 0.39 2.26 -8.37
C ALA A 201 1.80 2.19 -7.74
N ARG A 202 2.42 3.34 -7.50
CA ARG A 202 3.75 3.45 -6.88
C ARG A 202 3.75 2.85 -5.47
N LYS A 203 4.84 2.14 -5.16
CA LYS A 203 5.04 1.54 -3.84
C LYS A 203 5.65 2.55 -2.88
N ILE A 204 4.99 2.81 -1.78
CA ILE A 204 5.56 3.58 -0.65
C ILE A 204 6.73 2.77 -0.07
N THR A 205 7.94 3.22 -0.28
CA THR A 205 9.16 2.57 0.20
C THR A 205 9.95 3.48 1.13
N PHE A 206 10.11 4.73 0.73
CA PHE A 206 10.79 5.80 1.45
C PHE A 206 9.76 6.83 1.94
N LYS A 207 10.12 7.66 2.90
CA LYS A 207 9.25 8.74 3.41
C LYS A 207 8.90 9.76 2.33
N GLU A 208 9.81 10.00 1.40
CA GLU A 208 9.64 10.92 0.27
C GLU A 208 8.53 10.47 -0.71
N ASP A 209 8.24 9.17 -0.75
CA ASP A 209 7.17 8.65 -1.61
C ASP A 209 5.78 9.18 -1.21
N LEU A 210 5.61 9.60 0.05
CA LEU A 210 4.35 10.17 0.52
C LEU A 210 3.98 11.45 -0.22
N SER A 211 4.94 12.31 -0.52
CA SER A 211 4.70 13.56 -1.25
C SER A 211 4.35 13.34 -2.73
N LYS A 212 4.74 12.20 -3.29
CA LYS A 212 4.49 11.84 -4.70
C LYS A 212 3.12 11.22 -4.94
N ILE A 213 2.40 10.89 -3.87
CA ILE A 213 1.07 10.28 -3.94
C ILE A 213 0.03 11.36 -3.66
N SER A 214 -0.41 12.05 -4.72
CA SER A 214 -1.34 13.17 -4.63
C SER A 214 -2.65 12.84 -3.90
N ALA A 215 -3.12 11.61 -3.98
CA ALA A 215 -4.27 11.12 -3.20
C ALA A 215 -4.00 11.09 -1.69
N LEU A 216 -2.73 11.04 -1.25
CA LEU A 216 -2.36 11.06 0.16
C LEU A 216 -2.19 12.48 0.69
N THR A 217 -1.77 13.44 -0.13
CA THR A 217 -1.53 14.83 0.32
C THR A 217 -2.80 15.56 0.73
N SER A 218 -3.94 15.23 0.13
CA SER A 218 -5.24 15.76 0.53
C SER A 218 -5.91 15.01 1.69
N LEU A 219 -5.38 13.85 2.09
CA LEU A 219 -6.04 12.91 3.00
C LEU A 219 -5.22 12.58 4.25
N ILE A 220 -3.98 13.06 4.37
CA ILE A 220 -3.19 12.90 5.61
C ILE A 220 -3.76 13.83 6.68
N SER A 221 -4.99 13.55 7.07
CA SER A 221 -5.50 14.12 8.30
C SER A 221 -5.11 13.19 9.45
N CYS A 222 -4.15 13.64 10.20
CA CYS A 222 -3.94 13.32 11.60
C CYS A 222 -3.99 11.85 12.00
N PHE A 223 -2.89 11.40 12.45
CA PHE A 223 -2.77 10.30 13.37
C PHE A 223 -3.84 10.41 14.45
N SER A 224 -4.84 9.57 14.42
CA SER A 224 -5.75 9.50 15.54
C SER A 224 -4.94 8.99 16.74
N THR A 225 -4.99 9.73 17.80
CA THR A 225 -4.56 9.36 19.15
C THR A 225 -5.38 8.17 19.65
N SER A 226 -5.29 7.03 18.98
CA SER A 226 -5.76 5.78 19.54
C SER A 226 -4.75 5.32 20.60
N LYS A 227 -5.21 4.61 21.60
CA LYS A 227 -4.51 4.13 22.80
C LYS A 227 -3.04 3.67 22.69
N GLN A 228 -2.42 3.71 21.51
CA GLN A 228 -1.00 3.42 21.29
C GLN A 228 -0.09 4.60 21.67
N THR A 229 -0.56 5.85 21.58
CA THR A 229 0.20 7.03 22.05
C THR A 229 0.38 7.04 23.56
N ALA A 230 -0.47 6.37 24.31
CA ALA A 230 -0.32 6.24 25.76
C ALA A 230 0.87 5.36 26.20
N ARG A 231 1.50 4.60 25.27
CA ARG A 231 2.70 3.79 25.57
C ARG A 231 4.02 4.49 25.24
N TYR A 232 3.98 5.55 24.45
CA TYR A 232 5.14 6.40 24.20
C TYR A 232 4.90 7.68 24.98
N GLY A 233 5.55 7.83 26.12
CA GLY A 233 5.40 8.97 27.01
C GLY A 233 5.54 10.32 26.29
N ALA A 234 5.30 11.42 26.98
CA ALA A 234 5.20 12.81 26.50
C ALA A 234 6.24 13.26 25.42
N PHE A 235 7.36 12.57 25.30
CA PHE A 235 8.37 12.78 24.25
C PHE A 235 7.90 12.42 22.83
N GLY A 236 6.98 11.47 22.67
CA GLY A 236 6.42 11.11 21.35
C GLY A 236 5.58 12.21 20.72
N SER A 237 4.94 13.04 21.53
CA SER A 237 4.07 14.12 21.07
C SER A 237 4.84 15.28 20.42
N ILE A 238 6.06 15.55 20.87
CA ILE A 238 6.91 16.65 20.37
C ILE A 238 7.50 16.28 19.00
N SER A 239 8.00 15.07 18.84
CA SER A 239 8.49 14.57 17.55
C SER A 239 7.39 14.55 16.49
N PHE A 240 6.15 14.41 16.90
CA PHE A 240 4.98 14.40 16.07
C PHE A 240 4.64 15.77 15.46
N ILE A 241 4.71 16.81 16.27
CA ILE A 241 4.51 18.19 15.80
C ILE A 241 5.60 18.57 14.81
N TRP A 242 6.83 18.14 15.01
CA TRP A 242 7.95 18.38 14.09
C TRP A 242 7.79 17.70 12.74
N VAL A 243 7.24 16.49 12.70
CA VAL A 243 6.94 15.79 11.44
C VAL A 243 5.85 16.53 10.64
N LEU A 244 4.82 17.03 11.31
CA LEU A 244 3.79 17.87 10.68
C LEU A 244 4.35 19.19 10.13
N LEU A 245 5.27 19.82 10.86
CA LEU A 245 5.89 21.09 10.48
C LEU A 245 6.92 20.93 9.36
N SER A 246 7.59 19.79 9.26
CA SER A 246 8.53 19.48 8.16
C SER A 246 7.84 19.23 6.82
N PHE A 247 6.57 18.89 6.83
CA PHE A 247 5.76 18.70 5.61
C PHE A 247 5.09 19.97 5.10
N CYS A 248 4.98 20.99 5.96
CA CYS A 248 4.57 22.32 5.55
C CYS A 248 5.81 23.20 5.60
N ASP A 249 6.18 23.91 4.54
CA ASP A 249 7.26 24.93 4.51
C ASP A 249 7.00 26.12 5.45
N LEU A 250 6.36 25.88 6.57
CA LEU A 250 5.88 26.83 7.58
C LEU A 250 6.70 26.83 8.88
N ALA A 251 7.89 26.23 8.86
CA ALA A 251 8.75 26.13 10.04
C ALA A 251 9.25 27.50 10.58
N SER A 252 9.06 28.59 9.84
CA SER A 252 9.58 29.92 10.22
C SER A 252 8.63 30.77 11.07
N ALA A 253 7.39 30.35 11.32
CA ALA A 253 6.36 31.18 11.94
C ALA A 253 5.85 30.74 13.33
N ILE A 254 6.42 29.69 13.94
CA ILE A 254 5.88 29.14 15.19
C ILE A 254 6.81 29.42 16.36
N LYS A 255 6.39 30.29 17.29
CA LYS A 255 6.96 30.42 18.64
C LYS A 255 6.24 29.48 19.59
N ILE A 256 6.95 28.46 20.10
CA ILE A 256 6.43 27.53 21.12
C ILE A 256 7.01 27.90 22.47
N SER A 257 6.18 28.32 23.44
CA SER A 257 6.55 28.46 24.83
C SER A 257 5.91 27.34 25.65
N PHE A 258 6.70 26.69 26.49
CA PHE A 258 6.28 25.54 27.28
C PHE A 258 5.77 25.93 28.67
N LEU A 259 4.59 25.43 29.04
CA LEU A 259 4.14 25.19 30.40
C LEU A 259 3.21 23.96 30.44
N PRO A 260 3.26 23.13 31.51
CA PRO A 260 2.60 21.83 31.53
C PRO A 260 1.15 21.95 31.98
N LYS A 261 0.20 21.81 31.05
CA LYS A 261 -1.17 21.31 31.24
C LYS A 261 -2.03 21.64 30.03
N PHE A 262 -2.65 20.62 29.44
CA PHE A 262 -3.64 20.61 28.36
C PHE A 262 -3.44 21.61 27.19
N ILE A 263 -3.04 21.09 26.04
CA ILE A 263 -2.89 21.83 24.79
C ILE A 263 -4.18 21.71 23.97
N ARG A 264 -4.83 22.82 23.67
CA ARG A 264 -5.91 22.90 22.68
C ARG A 264 -5.40 23.57 21.42
N LEU A 265 -5.55 22.93 20.29
CA LEU A 265 -5.14 23.44 18.97
C LEU A 265 -6.41 23.89 18.25
N GLU A 266 -6.54 25.20 18.00
CA GLU A 266 -7.62 25.75 17.18
C GLU A 266 -7.07 26.17 15.84
N ILE A 267 -7.68 25.67 14.77
CA ILE A 267 -7.34 25.99 13.40
C ILE A 267 -8.47 26.88 12.86
N SER A 268 -8.18 28.13 12.52
CA SER A 268 -9.12 28.99 11.83
C SER A 268 -8.67 29.23 10.39
N SER A 269 -9.54 28.95 9.43
CA SER A 269 -9.36 29.31 8.02
C SER A 269 -10.26 30.50 7.69
N SER A 270 -9.70 31.62 7.26
CA SER A 270 -10.46 32.68 6.61
C SER A 270 -10.31 32.55 5.10
N LEU A 271 -11.42 32.35 4.41
CA LEU A 271 -11.52 32.31 2.95
C LEU A 271 -11.53 33.74 2.40
N SER A 272 -10.40 34.21 1.94
CA SER A 272 -10.28 35.13 0.79
C SER A 272 -8.81 35.26 0.40
N SER A 273 -8.49 34.80 -0.81
CA SER A 273 -7.28 35.05 -1.62
C SER A 273 -5.94 35.17 -0.87
N PHE A 274 -5.11 34.12 -1.02
CA PHE A 274 -3.78 33.93 -0.42
C PHE A 274 -3.82 33.53 1.05
N SER A 275 -3.66 32.23 1.23
CA SER A 275 -3.79 31.51 2.49
C SER A 275 -2.70 31.83 3.51
N PHE A 276 -3.09 32.53 4.56
CA PHE A 276 -2.42 32.39 5.86
C PHE A 276 -3.24 31.44 6.72
N ILE A 277 -2.70 30.29 7.03
CA ILE A 277 -3.25 29.42 8.08
C ILE A 277 -2.61 29.86 9.39
N SER A 278 -3.37 30.48 10.27
CA SER A 278 -2.88 30.80 11.61
C SER A 278 -3.29 29.69 12.57
N PHE A 279 -2.30 29.19 13.30
CA PHE A 279 -2.52 28.25 14.40
C PHE A 279 -2.46 29.01 15.71
N LYS A 280 -3.50 28.91 16.52
CA LYS A 280 -3.49 29.41 17.88
C LYS A 280 -3.48 28.25 18.84
N ILE A 281 -2.41 28.13 19.61
CA ILE A 281 -2.28 27.13 20.66
C ILE A 281 -2.63 27.83 21.96
N SER A 282 -3.70 27.44 22.63
CA SER A 282 -4.07 27.93 23.94
C SER A 282 -3.95 26.82 24.98
N PHE A 283 -3.50 27.20 26.16
CA PHE A 283 -3.36 26.30 27.29
C PHE A 283 -4.42 26.73 28.32
N SER A 284 -5.25 25.79 28.75
CA SER A 284 -6.14 26.04 29.90
C SER A 284 -5.48 25.53 31.18
N SER A 285 -5.47 26.39 32.16
CA SER A 285 -5.01 26.13 33.53
C SER A 285 -5.84 25.07 34.22
#